data_ab2c1a7f59d160787ca1ae13eedab96e
#
_entry.id   ab2c1a7f59d160787ca1ae13eedab96e
#
_cell.length_a   1.000
_cell.length_b   1.000
_cell.length_c   1.000
_cell.angle_alpha   90.00
_cell.angle_beta   90.00
_cell.angle_gamma   90.00
#
_symmetry.space_group_name_H-M   'P 1'
#
loop_
_entity.id
_entity.type
_entity.pdbx_description
1 polymer ?
#
loop_
_entity_poly.entity_id
_entity_poly.type
_entity_poly.pdbx_seq_one_letter_code
_entity_poly.pdbx_strand_id
1 'polypeptide(L)'
;MLLLDGAGRILLLRGFDPARPNHRYWFTVGGGLDVGESMREAAARELFEETGLRLAPDEFTGPVWQDSARFPFDGQWYDQQQEFFVAHTPGPAWAVDFSGHDAVERASVDASAWWSVEDIECTDEKVYPVNLPQILRKLTEA
;
A
#
# COMPACT_ATOMS: atom_id res chain seq x y z
N MET A 1 -3.97 -0.19 -1.92
CA MET A 1 -4.20 0.92 -2.86
C MET A 1 -2.92 1.41 -3.49
N LEU A 2 -3.04 2.07 -4.62
CA LEU A 2 -1.91 2.64 -5.34
C LEU A 2 -1.98 4.17 -5.17
N LEU A 3 -1.19 4.70 -4.23
CA LEU A 3 -1.13 6.14 -4.01
C LEU A 3 0.02 6.72 -4.83
N LEU A 4 -0.31 7.55 -5.81
CA LEU A 4 0.65 8.13 -6.75
C LEU A 4 0.85 9.61 -6.48
N ASP A 5 2.08 10.09 -6.68
CA ASP A 5 2.38 11.53 -6.65
C ASP A 5 2.29 12.15 -8.04
N GLY A 6 2.56 13.46 -8.15
CA GLY A 6 2.50 14.17 -9.43
C GLY A 6 3.55 13.73 -10.45
N ALA A 7 4.57 12.99 -10.04
CA ALA A 7 5.60 12.46 -10.93
C ALA A 7 5.34 10.99 -11.31
N GLY A 8 4.22 10.40 -10.87
CA GLY A 8 3.88 9.01 -11.15
C GLY A 8 4.58 8.01 -10.25
N ARG A 9 5.21 8.45 -9.16
CA ARG A 9 5.81 7.56 -8.18
C ARG A 9 4.77 7.05 -7.21
N ILE A 10 4.94 5.82 -6.75
CA ILE A 10 4.03 5.18 -5.78
C ILE A 10 4.63 5.21 -4.38
N LEU A 11 3.76 5.44 -3.39
CA LEU A 11 4.14 5.34 -1.99
C LEU A 11 4.15 3.87 -1.56
N LEU A 12 5.27 3.44 -1.01
CA LEU A 12 5.39 2.12 -0.39
C LEU A 12 5.81 2.27 1.07
N LEU A 13 5.30 1.39 1.91
CA LEU A 13 5.69 1.26 3.30
C LEU A 13 6.63 0.07 3.43
N ARG A 14 7.62 0.18 4.31
CA ARG A 14 8.51 -0.94 4.62
C ARG A 14 8.06 -1.59 5.92
N GLY A 15 7.86 -2.89 5.85
CA GLY A 15 7.45 -3.66 7.00
C GLY A 15 8.32 -4.89 7.20
N PHE A 16 8.03 -5.59 8.28
CA PHE A 16 8.65 -6.86 8.60
C PHE A 16 7.67 -7.71 9.40
N ASP A 17 7.78 -9.02 9.24
CA ASP A 17 7.01 -9.97 10.04
C ASP A 17 7.62 -10.00 11.45
N PRO A 18 6.84 -9.72 12.52
CA PRO A 18 7.37 -9.79 13.89
C PRO A 18 7.97 -11.15 14.26
N ALA A 19 7.50 -12.24 13.63
CA ALA A 19 8.08 -13.58 13.82
C ALA A 19 9.42 -13.75 13.10
N ARG A 20 9.75 -12.87 12.15
CA ARG A 20 10.99 -12.89 11.37
C ARG A 20 11.50 -11.49 11.11
N PRO A 21 11.96 -10.74 12.13
CA PRO A 21 12.23 -9.30 12.02
C PRO A 21 13.37 -8.92 11.05
N ASN A 22 14.20 -9.89 10.63
CA ASN A 22 15.25 -9.64 9.65
C ASN A 22 14.76 -9.69 8.21
N HIS A 23 13.52 -10.12 7.97
CA HIS A 23 12.91 -10.21 6.65
C HIS A 23 12.04 -8.97 6.41
N ARG A 24 12.64 -7.95 5.80
CA ARG A 24 11.94 -6.72 5.46
C ARG A 24 11.41 -6.76 4.03
N TYR A 25 10.31 -6.06 3.80
CA TYR A 25 9.67 -5.96 2.49
C TYR A 25 8.94 -4.63 2.37
N TRP A 26 8.77 -4.19 1.13
CA TRP A 26 7.98 -3.01 0.80
C TRP A 26 6.61 -3.44 0.31
N PHE A 27 5.58 -2.65 0.64
CA PHE A 27 4.21 -2.99 0.26
C PHE A 27 3.38 -1.72 0.07
N THR A 28 2.29 -1.87 -0.69
CA THR A 28 1.36 -0.77 -0.93
C THR A 28 0.54 -0.44 0.32
N VAL A 29 0.13 0.83 0.43
CA VAL A 29 -0.78 1.28 1.50
C VAL A 29 -2.11 0.54 1.38
N GLY A 30 -2.69 0.15 2.49
CA GLY A 30 -3.99 -0.52 2.53
C GLY A 30 -4.13 -1.45 3.70
N GLY A 31 -5.32 -2.01 3.84
CA GLY A 31 -5.64 -2.94 4.92
C GLY A 31 -6.99 -3.60 4.70
N GLY A 32 -7.54 -4.16 5.75
CA GLY A 32 -8.79 -4.90 5.70
C GLY A 32 -10.02 -4.01 5.76
N LEU A 33 -11.15 -4.61 5.37
CA LEU A 33 -12.47 -3.99 5.48
C LEU A 33 -13.02 -4.11 6.89
N ASP A 34 -13.59 -3.03 7.41
CA ASP A 34 -14.40 -3.08 8.61
C ASP A 34 -15.87 -3.41 8.24
N VAL A 35 -16.62 -3.89 9.22
CA VAL A 35 -18.02 -4.23 9.00
C VAL A 35 -18.81 -3.00 8.55
N GLY A 36 -19.55 -3.14 7.45
CA GLY A 36 -20.38 -2.07 6.89
C GLY A 36 -19.64 -1.07 6.01
N GLU A 37 -18.32 -1.21 5.82
CA GLU A 37 -17.55 -0.36 4.93
C GLU A 37 -17.62 -0.84 3.48
N SER A 38 -17.68 0.11 2.54
CA SER A 38 -17.34 -0.20 1.14
C SER A 38 -15.82 -0.29 0.99
N MET A 39 -15.35 -0.82 -0.14
CA MET A 39 -13.91 -0.88 -0.43
C MET A 39 -13.28 0.51 -0.50
N ARG A 40 -13.98 1.49 -1.07
CA ARG A 40 -13.48 2.87 -1.12
C ARG A 40 -13.42 3.53 0.25
N GLU A 41 -14.41 3.27 1.10
CA GLU A 41 -14.42 3.77 2.48
C GLU A 41 -13.26 3.17 3.27
N ALA A 42 -13.02 1.87 3.11
CA ALA A 42 -11.89 1.19 3.74
C ALA A 42 -10.56 1.78 3.25
N ALA A 43 -10.44 2.03 1.93
CA ALA A 43 -9.24 2.63 1.36
C ALA A 43 -8.97 4.02 1.94
N ALA A 44 -10.00 4.85 2.06
CA ALA A 44 -9.88 6.20 2.63
C ALA A 44 -9.46 6.14 4.11
N ARG A 45 -10.06 5.25 4.87
CA ARG A 45 -9.73 5.07 6.29
C ARG A 45 -8.29 4.58 6.48
N GLU A 46 -7.91 3.55 5.76
CA GLU A 46 -6.57 2.98 5.85
C GLU A 46 -5.50 3.98 5.41
N LEU A 47 -5.77 4.74 4.36
CA LEU A 47 -4.86 5.78 3.91
C LEU A 47 -4.60 6.80 5.02
N PHE A 48 -5.65 7.26 5.68
CA PHE A 48 -5.50 8.21 6.78
C PHE A 48 -4.76 7.60 7.96
N GLU A 49 -5.11 6.38 8.35
CA GLU A 49 -4.47 5.71 9.48
C GLU A 49 -2.97 5.49 9.23
N GLU A 50 -2.61 5.10 8.01
CA GLU A 50 -1.24 4.72 7.68
C GLU A 50 -0.35 5.89 7.27
N THR A 51 -0.92 6.96 6.72
CA THR A 51 -0.12 8.07 6.14
C THR A 51 -0.48 9.44 6.66
N GLY A 52 -1.62 9.60 7.33
CA GLY A 52 -2.14 10.90 7.74
C GLY A 52 -2.83 11.68 6.63
N LEU A 53 -2.84 11.20 5.40
CA LEU A 53 -3.48 11.87 4.28
C LEU A 53 -4.98 11.58 4.26
N ARG A 54 -5.80 12.65 4.19
CA ARG A 54 -7.25 12.54 4.05
C ARG A 54 -7.67 12.72 2.61
N LEU A 55 -8.30 11.69 2.06
CA LEU A 55 -8.99 11.75 0.78
C LEU A 55 -10.41 11.23 0.97
N ALA A 56 -11.36 11.76 0.20
CA ALA A 56 -12.73 11.27 0.20
C ALA A 56 -12.82 9.93 -0.55
N PRO A 57 -13.78 9.04 -0.21
CA PRO A 57 -13.92 7.77 -0.93
C PRO A 57 -14.07 7.91 -2.44
N ASP A 58 -14.69 8.99 -2.93
CA ASP A 58 -14.88 9.23 -4.36
C ASP A 58 -13.59 9.67 -5.10
N GLU A 59 -12.52 9.96 -4.38
CA GLU A 59 -11.22 10.25 -4.97
C GLU A 59 -10.42 9.00 -5.32
N PHE A 60 -10.93 7.82 -5.00
CA PHE A 60 -10.33 6.53 -5.35
C PHE A 60 -10.96 6.00 -6.62
N THR A 61 -10.14 5.73 -7.62
CA THR A 61 -10.57 5.17 -8.91
C THR A 61 -10.32 3.67 -8.94
N GLY A 62 -11.27 2.90 -9.42
CA GLY A 62 -11.10 1.46 -9.57
C GLY A 62 -12.33 0.65 -9.18
N PRO A 63 -12.13 -0.64 -8.94
CA PRO A 63 -10.83 -1.33 -8.81
C PRO A 63 -10.09 -1.43 -10.15
N VAL A 64 -8.78 -1.21 -10.13
CA VAL A 64 -7.94 -1.30 -11.33
C VAL A 64 -7.22 -2.64 -11.44
N TRP A 65 -7.18 -3.38 -10.34
CA TRP A 65 -6.57 -4.71 -10.28
C TRP A 65 -7.21 -5.51 -9.14
N GLN A 66 -7.41 -6.81 -9.38
CA GLN A 66 -7.91 -7.73 -8.36
C GLN A 66 -6.98 -8.94 -8.30
N ASP A 67 -6.66 -9.38 -7.08
CA ASP A 67 -5.76 -10.48 -6.87
C ASP A 67 -6.07 -11.18 -5.55
N SER A 68 -5.48 -12.36 -5.34
CA SER A 68 -5.51 -13.03 -4.05
C SER A 68 -4.09 -13.29 -3.59
N ALA A 69 -3.84 -13.12 -2.30
CA ALA A 69 -2.53 -13.34 -1.70
C ALA A 69 -2.65 -14.30 -0.53
N ARG A 70 -1.69 -15.22 -0.43
CA ARG A 70 -1.51 -16.06 0.72
C ARG A 70 -0.13 -15.81 1.30
N PHE A 71 -0.08 -15.44 2.59
CA PHE A 71 1.17 -15.05 3.21
C PHE A 71 1.19 -15.39 4.70
N PRO A 72 2.37 -15.65 5.26
CA PRO A 72 2.53 -15.78 6.70
C PRO A 72 2.74 -14.40 7.34
N PHE A 73 2.13 -14.18 8.49
CA PHE A 73 2.37 -13.00 9.28
C PHE A 73 2.16 -13.33 10.77
N ASP A 74 3.14 -12.97 11.59
CA ASP A 74 3.12 -13.15 13.05
C ASP A 74 2.75 -14.59 13.46
N GLY A 75 3.34 -15.57 12.78
CA GLY A 75 3.15 -17.00 13.06
C GLY A 75 1.89 -17.62 12.53
N GLN A 76 1.08 -16.91 11.75
CA GLN A 76 -0.17 -17.40 11.16
C GLN A 76 -0.17 -17.21 9.65
N TRP A 77 -0.94 -18.05 8.95
CA TRP A 77 -1.15 -17.93 7.51
C TRP A 77 -2.46 -17.21 7.23
N TYR A 78 -2.40 -16.29 6.26
CA TYR A 78 -3.55 -15.50 5.82
C TYR A 78 -3.81 -15.74 4.35
N ASP A 79 -5.09 -15.94 3.99
CA ASP A 79 -5.57 -15.89 2.61
C ASP A 79 -6.39 -14.61 2.48
N GLN A 80 -6.00 -13.74 1.54
CA GLN A 80 -6.63 -12.43 1.40
C GLN A 80 -6.93 -12.12 -0.06
N GLN A 81 -8.19 -11.76 -0.34
CA GLN A 81 -8.55 -11.17 -1.62
C GLN A 81 -8.26 -9.69 -1.58
N GLN A 82 -7.62 -9.18 -2.63
CA GLN A 82 -7.19 -7.79 -2.71
C GLN A 82 -7.79 -7.12 -3.93
N GLU A 83 -8.32 -5.91 -3.72
CA GLU A 83 -8.72 -5.01 -4.78
C GLU A 83 -7.88 -3.75 -4.67
N PHE A 84 -7.31 -3.31 -5.80
CA PHE A 84 -6.45 -2.14 -5.85
C PHE A 84 -7.18 -0.96 -6.48
N PHE A 85 -7.20 0.15 -5.75
CA PHE A 85 -7.72 1.44 -6.21
C PHE A 85 -6.55 2.40 -6.38
N VAL A 86 -6.72 3.39 -7.27
CA VAL A 86 -5.74 4.44 -7.50
C VAL A 86 -6.22 5.73 -6.88
N ALA A 87 -5.32 6.42 -6.18
CA ALA A 87 -5.52 7.78 -5.70
C ALA A 87 -4.25 8.60 -5.93
N HIS A 88 -4.39 9.91 -5.93
CA HIS A 88 -3.29 10.83 -6.18
C HIS A 88 -3.13 11.80 -5.02
N THR A 89 -1.89 12.13 -4.67
CA THR A 89 -1.64 13.18 -3.69
C THR A 89 -2.00 14.55 -4.27
N PRO A 90 -2.46 15.49 -3.42
CA PRO A 90 -2.80 16.84 -3.86
C PRO A 90 -1.56 17.73 -4.01
N GLY A 91 -0.60 17.36 -4.83
CA GLY A 91 0.63 18.12 -5.02
C GLY A 91 1.86 17.24 -5.01
N PRO A 92 3.02 17.75 -4.55
CA PRO A 92 4.23 16.95 -4.47
C PRO A 92 4.10 15.80 -3.46
N ALA A 93 5.08 14.92 -3.41
CA ALA A 93 5.08 13.73 -2.57
C ALA A 93 4.69 14.04 -1.12
N TRP A 94 3.72 13.32 -0.59
CA TRP A 94 3.22 13.49 0.76
C TRP A 94 4.24 12.97 1.79
N ALA A 95 4.45 13.74 2.86
CA ALA A 95 5.26 13.29 3.99
C ALA A 95 4.40 12.43 4.91
N VAL A 96 4.76 11.16 5.07
CA VAL A 96 3.96 10.20 5.82
C VAL A 96 3.97 10.53 7.32
N ASP A 97 2.78 10.52 7.93
CA ASP A 97 2.59 10.65 9.36
C ASP A 97 2.13 9.31 9.93
N PHE A 98 2.97 8.70 10.75
CA PHE A 98 2.71 7.40 11.35
C PHE A 98 1.93 7.45 12.67
N SER A 99 1.49 8.63 13.10
CA SER A 99 0.81 8.77 14.40
C SER A 99 -0.52 8.00 14.51
N GLY A 100 -1.16 7.70 13.35
CA GLY A 100 -2.40 6.92 13.32
C GLY A 100 -2.21 5.40 13.33
N HIS A 101 -0.96 4.91 13.35
CA HIS A 101 -0.70 3.47 13.36
C HIS A 101 -1.15 2.84 14.69
N ASP A 102 -1.74 1.66 14.61
CA ASP A 102 -2.06 0.86 15.79
C ASP A 102 -0.79 0.15 16.32
N ALA A 103 -0.93 -0.63 17.40
CA ALA A 103 0.21 -1.28 18.04
C ALA A 103 0.90 -2.29 17.11
N VAL A 104 0.13 -3.02 16.29
CA VAL A 104 0.67 -4.01 15.35
C VAL A 104 1.45 -3.30 14.23
N GLU A 105 0.88 -2.23 13.68
CA GLU A 105 1.53 -1.45 12.61
C GLU A 105 2.82 -0.79 13.10
N ARG A 106 2.82 -0.24 14.32
CA ARG A 106 4.02 0.33 14.94
C ARG A 106 5.12 -0.71 15.15
N ALA A 107 4.73 -1.96 15.40
CA ALA A 107 5.66 -3.06 15.62
C ALA A 107 6.17 -3.68 14.32
N SER A 108 5.56 -3.38 13.18
CA SER A 108 5.84 -4.07 11.91
C SER A 108 6.12 -3.14 10.71
N VAL A 109 5.96 -1.82 10.86
CA VAL A 109 6.23 -0.84 9.81
C VAL A 109 7.27 0.16 10.31
N ASP A 110 8.38 0.29 9.59
CA ASP A 110 9.52 1.09 10.04
C ASP A 110 9.96 2.19 9.07
N ALA A 111 9.41 2.26 7.87
CA ALA A 111 9.80 3.28 6.89
C ALA A 111 8.74 3.47 5.81
N SER A 112 8.89 4.55 5.05
CA SER A 112 8.12 4.83 3.84
C SER A 112 9.02 5.47 2.80
N ALA A 113 8.69 5.27 1.52
CA ALA A 113 9.42 5.91 0.41
C ALA A 113 8.53 5.98 -0.83
N TRP A 114 8.86 6.94 -1.70
CA TRP A 114 8.25 7.07 -3.01
C TRP A 114 9.14 6.38 -4.04
N TRP A 115 8.55 5.49 -4.84
CA TRP A 115 9.26 4.64 -5.80
C TRP A 115 8.74 4.87 -7.20
N SER A 116 9.65 5.02 -8.17
CA SER A 116 9.28 4.92 -9.58
C SER A 116 9.14 3.45 -9.98
N VAL A 117 8.51 3.19 -11.13
CA VAL A 117 8.43 1.82 -11.66
C VAL A 117 9.84 1.25 -11.88
N GLU A 118 10.73 2.07 -12.41
CA GLU A 118 12.13 1.69 -12.66
C GLU A 118 12.85 1.31 -11.37
N ASP A 119 12.64 2.07 -10.29
CA ASP A 119 13.21 1.75 -8.98
C ASP A 119 12.76 0.38 -8.49
N ILE A 120 11.48 0.05 -8.67
CA ILE A 120 10.92 -1.22 -8.25
C ILE A 120 11.49 -2.36 -9.08
N GLU A 121 11.66 -2.15 -10.39
CA GLU A 121 12.20 -3.16 -11.29
C GLU A 121 13.68 -3.45 -11.04
N CYS A 122 14.41 -2.47 -10.53
CA CYS A 122 15.87 -2.56 -10.33
C CYS A 122 16.29 -2.96 -8.91
N THR A 123 15.37 -2.97 -7.94
CA THR A 123 15.71 -3.26 -6.56
C THR A 123 15.87 -4.76 -6.31
N ASP A 124 16.79 -5.12 -5.41
CA ASP A 124 16.92 -6.48 -4.89
C ASP A 124 16.00 -6.73 -3.69
N GLU A 125 15.38 -5.67 -3.16
CA GLU A 125 14.47 -5.78 -2.02
C GLU A 125 13.12 -6.37 -2.46
N LYS A 126 12.45 -7.02 -1.54
CA LYS A 126 11.12 -7.58 -1.81
C LYS A 126 10.08 -6.47 -1.83
N VAL A 127 9.26 -6.44 -2.89
CA VAL A 127 8.16 -5.51 -3.06
C VAL A 127 6.89 -6.31 -3.35
N TYR A 128 5.82 -6.01 -2.64
CA TYR A 128 4.52 -6.66 -2.80
C TYR A 128 3.45 -5.65 -3.21
N PRO A 129 2.54 -6.02 -4.10
CA PRO A 129 2.47 -7.31 -4.79
C PRO A 129 3.64 -7.51 -5.75
N VAL A 130 4.02 -8.75 -6.01
CA VAL A 130 5.20 -9.07 -6.84
C VAL A 130 5.04 -8.59 -8.29
N ASN A 131 3.81 -8.42 -8.74
CA ASN A 131 3.48 -7.93 -10.08
C ASN A 131 3.22 -6.40 -10.11
N LEU A 132 3.60 -5.68 -9.06
CA LEU A 132 3.37 -4.24 -8.98
C LEU A 132 3.91 -3.45 -10.18
N PRO A 133 5.12 -3.72 -10.71
CA PRO A 133 5.58 -3.02 -11.90
C PRO A 133 4.65 -3.18 -13.10
N GLN A 134 4.10 -4.37 -13.30
CA GLN A 134 3.16 -4.64 -14.38
C GLN A 134 1.85 -3.86 -14.22
N ILE A 135 1.33 -3.81 -12.98
CA ILE A 135 0.12 -3.03 -12.66
C ILE A 135 0.35 -1.55 -12.97
N LEU A 136 1.47 -0.99 -12.52
CA LEU A 136 1.78 0.42 -12.72
C LEU A 136 1.96 0.76 -14.20
N ARG A 137 2.63 -0.10 -14.97
CA ARG A 137 2.80 0.13 -16.40
C ARG A 137 1.48 0.08 -17.15
N LYS A 138 0.58 -0.82 -16.75
CA LYS A 138 -0.73 -0.91 -17.35
C LYS A 138 -1.57 0.36 -17.12
N LEU A 139 -1.40 1.00 -15.98
CA LEU A 139 -2.08 2.27 -15.68
C LEU A 139 -1.56 3.43 -16.53
N THR A 140 -0.31 3.39 -16.95
CA THR A 140 0.31 4.46 -17.75
C THR A 140 0.15 4.26 -19.26
N GLU A 141 -0.32 3.12 -19.70
CA GLU A 141 -0.54 2.79 -21.11
C GLU A 141 -1.89 3.25 -21.66
N ALA A 142 -2.66 3.95 -20.88
CA ALA A 142 -4.02 4.37 -21.27
C ALA A 142 -4.04 5.40 -22.42
#